data_249d75d98c5bf1ddad3bc208297d10e5
#
_entry.id   249d75d98c5bf1ddad3bc208297d10e5
#
_cell.length_a   1.000
_cell.length_b   1.000
_cell.length_c   1.000
_cell.angle_alpha   90.00
_cell.angle_beta   90.00
_cell.angle_gamma   90.00
#
_symmetry.space_group_name_H-M   'P 1'
#
loop_
_entity.id
_entity.type
_entity.pdbx_description
1 polymer ?
#
loop_
_entity_poly.entity_id
_entity_poly.type
_entity_poly.pdbx_seq_one_letter_code
_entity_poly.pdbx_strand_id
1 'polypeptide(L)'
;MLDKTISTTTAIAGMVFVTIINGWVSTSMMTKHSSMYKESSDSLMVMNQKLHTELEQFYKYGIEVDVTMYQPDNIQCDDTPNITADGTRIRIHKASEYKFVALSRNLLKRWGGPFDYGDFILVKGTKNKDGVYQVRDTMNPKWVNVVDILESFD
;
A
#
# COMPACT_ATOMS: atom_id res chain seq x y z
N MET A 1 21.21 73.16 -25.41
CA MET A 1 22.12 72.02 -25.16
C MET A 1 21.89 71.43 -23.78
N LEU A 2 20.68 71.55 -23.26
CA LEU A 2 20.29 71.02 -21.90
C LEU A 2 19.33 69.88 -21.93
N ASP A 3 18.84 69.52 -23.10
CA ASP A 3 17.72 68.48 -23.18
C ASP A 3 18.20 67.05 -23.36
N LYS A 4 19.46 66.84 -23.73
CA LYS A 4 19.99 65.46 -23.93
C LYS A 4 20.51 64.76 -22.67
N THR A 5 20.87 65.53 -21.64
CA THR A 5 21.45 65.01 -20.42
C THR A 5 20.38 64.53 -19.43
N ILE A 6 19.18 65.11 -19.48
CA ILE A 6 18.07 64.70 -18.61
C ILE A 6 17.46 63.32 -19.08
N SER A 7 17.41 63.08 -20.41
CA SER A 7 16.91 61.85 -20.99
C SER A 7 17.77 60.60 -20.69
N THR A 8 19.10 60.79 -20.60
CA THR A 8 20.00 59.67 -20.30
C THR A 8 20.01 59.30 -18.81
N THR A 9 19.85 60.25 -17.91
CA THR A 9 19.76 59.93 -16.46
C THR A 9 18.47 59.28 -16.06
N THR A 10 17.35 59.63 -16.68
CA THR A 10 16.06 58.98 -16.46
C THR A 10 16.03 57.59 -17.06
N ALA A 11 16.66 57.34 -18.19
CA ALA A 11 16.74 55.98 -18.79
C ALA A 11 17.62 55.03 -17.95
N ILE A 12 18.73 55.52 -17.39
CA ILE A 12 19.59 54.71 -16.50
C ILE A 12 18.88 54.42 -15.18
N ALA A 13 18.18 55.37 -14.58
CA ALA A 13 17.38 55.14 -13.38
C ALA A 13 16.26 54.14 -13.62
N GLY A 14 15.60 54.18 -14.76
CA GLY A 14 14.56 53.18 -15.13
C GLY A 14 15.12 51.79 -15.33
N MET A 15 16.28 51.62 -15.96
CA MET A 15 16.93 50.32 -16.11
C MET A 15 17.38 49.70 -14.77
N VAL A 16 17.93 50.51 -13.89
CA VAL A 16 18.34 50.04 -12.55
C VAL A 16 17.14 49.61 -11.72
N PHE A 17 16.03 50.33 -11.81
CA PHE A 17 14.78 49.91 -11.11
C PHE A 17 14.20 48.61 -11.63
N VAL A 18 14.18 48.40 -12.94
CA VAL A 18 13.67 47.13 -13.54
C VAL A 18 14.55 45.96 -13.18
N THR A 19 15.86 46.08 -13.13
CA THR A 19 16.79 45.02 -12.71
C THR A 19 16.65 44.69 -11.23
N ILE A 20 16.44 45.66 -10.36
CA ILE A 20 16.21 45.43 -8.93
C ILE A 20 14.88 44.70 -8.69
N ILE A 21 13.80 45.10 -9.36
CA ILE A 21 12.50 44.45 -9.23
C ILE A 21 12.56 43.01 -9.74
N ASN A 22 13.17 42.75 -10.88
CA ASN A 22 13.33 41.39 -11.42
C ASN A 22 14.19 40.48 -10.53
N GLY A 23 15.26 41.03 -9.95
CA GLY A 23 16.08 40.32 -8.96
C GLY A 23 15.30 39.98 -7.68
N TRP A 24 14.47 40.89 -7.20
CA TRP A 24 13.64 40.67 -5.99
C TRP A 24 12.54 39.67 -6.21
N VAL A 25 11.87 39.68 -7.34
CA VAL A 25 10.85 38.69 -7.73
C VAL A 25 11.47 37.32 -7.91
N SER A 26 12.64 37.20 -8.52
CA SER A 26 13.35 35.95 -8.71
C SER A 26 13.79 35.34 -7.38
N THR A 27 14.35 36.10 -6.47
CA THR A 27 14.74 35.61 -5.13
C THR A 27 13.55 35.21 -4.29
N SER A 28 12.44 35.96 -4.34
CA SER A 28 11.20 35.62 -3.63
C SER A 28 10.55 34.31 -4.16
N MET A 29 10.56 34.08 -5.46
CA MET A 29 10.10 32.83 -6.03
C MET A 29 11.02 31.66 -5.66
N MET A 30 12.33 31.82 -5.67
CA MET A 30 13.27 30.79 -5.27
C MET A 30 13.11 30.37 -3.80
N THR A 31 12.94 31.35 -2.90
CA THR A 31 12.73 31.05 -1.47
C THR A 31 11.40 30.35 -1.22
N LYS A 32 10.32 30.74 -1.90
CA LYS A 32 9.03 30.10 -1.79
C LYS A 32 9.07 28.65 -2.32
N HIS A 33 9.75 28.42 -3.43
CA HIS A 33 9.92 27.08 -4.01
C HIS A 33 10.74 26.17 -3.08
N SER A 34 11.83 26.70 -2.50
CA SER A 34 12.66 26.00 -1.53
C SER A 34 11.88 25.62 -0.25
N SER A 35 11.03 26.53 0.27
CA SER A 35 10.20 26.25 1.44
C SER A 35 9.15 25.17 1.16
N MET A 36 8.54 25.18 -0.01
CA MET A 36 7.57 24.13 -0.42
C MET A 36 8.24 22.75 -0.58
N TYR A 37 9.45 22.69 -1.15
CA TYR A 37 10.20 21.45 -1.23
C TYR A 37 10.58 20.91 0.14
N LYS A 38 11.01 21.79 1.05
CA LYS A 38 11.34 21.41 2.41
C LYS A 38 10.12 20.85 3.16
N GLU A 39 8.99 21.52 3.09
CA GLU A 39 7.73 21.08 3.72
C GLU A 39 7.26 19.73 3.17
N SER A 40 7.34 19.52 1.85
CA SER A 40 7.04 18.25 1.20
C SER A 40 7.99 17.13 1.63
N SER A 41 9.30 17.45 1.71
CA SER A 41 10.32 16.49 2.18
C SER A 41 10.12 16.10 3.63
N ASP A 42 9.83 17.05 4.50
CA ASP A 42 9.58 16.81 5.92
C ASP A 42 8.30 15.97 6.13
N SER A 43 7.25 16.24 5.36
CA SER A 43 6.01 15.45 5.36
C SER A 43 6.24 14.01 4.92
N LEU A 44 7.02 13.79 3.85
CA LEU A 44 7.40 12.47 3.38
C LEU A 44 8.24 11.71 4.41
N MET A 45 9.13 12.40 5.11
CA MET A 45 9.98 11.81 6.15
C MET A 45 9.13 11.33 7.35
N VAL A 46 8.16 12.13 7.79
CA VAL A 46 7.22 11.77 8.85
C VAL A 46 6.36 10.58 8.43
N MET A 47 5.86 10.58 7.20
CA MET A 47 5.06 9.47 6.68
C MET A 47 5.86 8.17 6.58
N ASN A 48 7.10 8.22 6.11
CA ASN A 48 8.00 7.07 6.07
C ASN A 48 8.29 6.52 7.47
N GLN A 49 8.52 7.38 8.45
CA GLN A 49 8.76 6.99 9.84
C GLN A 49 7.55 6.29 10.44
N LYS A 50 6.35 6.83 10.19
CA LYS A 50 5.09 6.21 10.63
C LYS A 50 4.89 4.83 10.00
N LEU A 51 5.08 4.72 8.68
CA LEU A 51 4.96 3.47 7.95
C LEU A 51 5.97 2.41 8.45
N HIS A 52 7.20 2.84 8.76
CA HIS A 52 8.22 1.95 9.30
C HIS A 52 7.85 1.41 10.69
N THR A 53 7.31 2.27 11.56
CA THR A 53 6.82 1.88 12.88
C THR A 53 5.63 0.91 12.79
N GLU A 54 4.68 1.17 11.89
CA GLU A 54 3.55 0.28 11.65
C GLU A 54 4.02 -1.08 11.12
N LEU A 55 5.01 -1.09 10.22
CA LEU A 55 5.59 -2.31 9.69
C LEU A 55 6.31 -3.13 10.75
N GLU A 56 7.09 -2.49 11.64
CA GLU A 56 7.75 -3.16 12.77
C GLU A 56 6.72 -3.76 13.74
N GLN A 57 5.60 -3.06 14.00
CA GLN A 57 4.51 -3.62 14.80
C GLN A 57 3.88 -4.84 14.14
N PHE A 58 3.68 -4.82 12.82
CA PHE A 58 3.20 -5.98 12.07
C PHE A 58 4.12 -7.19 12.22
N TYR A 59 5.44 -7.01 12.07
CA TYR A 59 6.40 -8.10 12.25
C TYR A 59 6.46 -8.61 13.69
N LYS A 60 6.25 -7.75 14.67
CA LYS A 60 6.27 -8.11 16.10
C LYS A 60 5.04 -8.92 16.53
N TYR A 61 3.88 -8.68 15.90
CA TYR A 61 2.60 -9.31 16.26
C TYR A 61 2.09 -10.29 15.20
N GLY A 62 2.88 -10.55 14.17
CA GLY A 62 2.59 -11.55 13.16
C GLY A 62 2.52 -12.96 13.77
N ILE A 63 1.66 -13.80 13.21
CA ILE A 63 1.59 -15.22 13.55
C ILE A 63 2.40 -15.98 12.51
N GLU A 64 3.34 -16.79 12.95
CA GLU A 64 4.09 -17.68 12.06
C GLU A 64 3.19 -18.84 11.62
N VAL A 65 3.09 -19.04 10.31
CA VAL A 65 2.22 -20.03 9.70
C VAL A 65 2.91 -20.69 8.50
N ASP A 66 2.53 -21.93 8.21
CA ASP A 66 2.82 -22.55 6.94
C ASP A 66 1.86 -22.02 5.87
N VAL A 67 2.37 -21.72 4.67
CA VAL A 67 1.56 -21.25 3.55
C VAL A 67 1.54 -22.31 2.46
N THR A 68 0.34 -22.77 2.13
CA THR A 68 0.08 -23.72 1.06
C THR A 68 -0.85 -23.11 -0.01
N MET A 69 -1.14 -23.86 -1.05
CA MET A 69 -2.07 -23.46 -2.11
C MET A 69 -3.01 -24.61 -2.42
N TYR A 70 -4.29 -24.30 -2.63
CA TYR A 70 -5.28 -25.29 -3.05
C TYR A 70 -6.04 -24.82 -4.29
N GLN A 71 -6.50 -25.79 -5.03
CA GLN A 71 -7.36 -25.59 -6.19
C GLN A 71 -8.77 -26.03 -5.89
N PRO A 72 -9.80 -25.32 -6.37
CA PRO A 72 -11.19 -25.64 -6.08
C PRO A 72 -11.67 -26.85 -6.93
N ASP A 73 -11.23 -28.05 -6.57
CA ASP A 73 -11.61 -29.32 -7.17
C ASP A 73 -12.16 -30.31 -6.14
N ASN A 74 -12.78 -31.39 -6.60
CA ASN A 74 -13.38 -32.41 -5.75
C ASN A 74 -12.34 -33.30 -5.04
N ILE A 75 -11.04 -33.14 -5.34
CA ILE A 75 -9.96 -33.90 -4.69
C ILE A 75 -9.48 -33.16 -3.44
N GLN A 76 -9.43 -31.82 -3.52
CA GLN A 76 -8.91 -30.95 -2.46
C GLN A 76 -10.03 -30.32 -1.62
N CYS A 77 -11.23 -30.18 -2.17
CA CYS A 77 -12.41 -29.62 -1.53
C CYS A 77 -13.47 -30.69 -1.23
N ASP A 78 -14.57 -30.27 -0.63
CA ASP A 78 -15.79 -31.08 -0.49
C ASP A 78 -16.59 -31.20 -1.82
N ASP A 79 -17.81 -31.71 -1.75
CA ASP A 79 -18.67 -31.89 -2.93
C ASP A 79 -19.10 -30.59 -3.62
N THR A 80 -18.73 -29.43 -3.05
CA THR A 80 -19.10 -28.08 -3.56
C THR A 80 -17.88 -27.17 -3.72
N PRO A 81 -16.89 -27.51 -4.55
CA PRO A 81 -15.62 -26.80 -4.65
C PRO A 81 -15.75 -25.34 -5.12
N ASN A 82 -16.89 -24.94 -5.63
CA ASN A 82 -17.22 -23.58 -6.05
C ASN A 82 -17.89 -22.72 -4.96
N ILE A 83 -17.99 -23.24 -3.73
CA ILE A 83 -18.57 -22.53 -2.57
C ILE A 83 -17.61 -22.65 -1.41
N THR A 84 -17.15 -21.51 -0.89
CA THR A 84 -16.28 -21.45 0.30
C THR A 84 -17.06 -21.73 1.58
N ALA A 85 -16.37 -22.00 2.69
CA ALA A 85 -17.00 -22.34 3.97
C ALA A 85 -17.90 -21.22 4.54
N ASP A 86 -17.72 -19.97 4.14
CA ASP A 86 -18.61 -18.86 4.49
C ASP A 86 -19.81 -18.70 3.53
N GLY A 87 -19.93 -19.57 2.53
CA GLY A 87 -21.01 -19.57 1.54
C GLY A 87 -20.75 -18.69 0.30
N THR A 88 -19.57 -18.09 0.17
CA THR A 88 -19.22 -17.29 -1.01
C THR A 88 -19.05 -18.19 -2.23
N ARG A 89 -19.74 -17.83 -3.32
CA ARG A 89 -19.64 -18.56 -4.60
C ARG A 89 -18.48 -18.00 -5.44
N ILE A 90 -17.61 -18.87 -5.93
CA ILE A 90 -16.48 -18.54 -6.76
C ILE A 90 -16.60 -19.12 -8.18
N ARG A 91 -15.87 -18.53 -9.12
CA ARG A 91 -15.65 -19.09 -10.47
C ARG A 91 -14.33 -19.85 -10.45
N ILE A 92 -14.37 -21.16 -10.58
CA ILE A 92 -13.23 -22.06 -10.42
C ILE A 92 -12.03 -21.65 -11.30
N HIS A 93 -12.28 -21.35 -12.58
CA HIS A 93 -11.25 -20.93 -13.53
C HIS A 93 -10.70 -19.50 -13.33
N LYS A 94 -11.23 -18.77 -12.33
CA LYS A 94 -10.80 -17.42 -11.94
C LYS A 94 -10.48 -17.34 -10.44
N ALA A 95 -10.23 -18.48 -9.82
CA ALA A 95 -10.07 -18.58 -8.37
C ALA A 95 -8.95 -17.67 -7.83
N SER A 96 -7.82 -17.60 -8.49
CA SER A 96 -6.69 -16.74 -8.13
C SER A 96 -7.01 -15.23 -8.10
N GLU A 97 -8.00 -14.79 -8.91
CA GLU A 97 -8.37 -13.36 -8.97
C GLU A 97 -9.04 -12.87 -7.68
N TYR A 98 -9.67 -13.76 -6.90
CA TYR A 98 -10.41 -13.39 -5.69
C TYR A 98 -9.50 -13.04 -4.51
N LYS A 99 -8.25 -13.50 -4.49
CA LYS A 99 -7.34 -13.33 -3.36
C LYS A 99 -7.95 -13.83 -2.05
N PHE A 100 -8.53 -15.03 -2.08
CA PHE A 100 -9.11 -15.69 -0.92
C PHE A 100 -8.13 -16.69 -0.31
N VAL A 101 -8.33 -16.95 0.99
CA VAL A 101 -7.59 -17.96 1.74
C VAL A 101 -8.53 -18.79 2.60
N ALA A 102 -8.17 -20.06 2.76
CA ALA A 102 -8.67 -20.92 3.81
C ALA A 102 -7.69 -20.87 5.01
N LEU A 103 -8.24 -20.83 6.21
CA LEU A 103 -7.44 -20.87 7.44
C LEU A 103 -7.64 -22.21 8.16
N SER A 104 -6.56 -22.70 8.78
CA SER A 104 -6.67 -23.77 9.76
C SER A 104 -7.58 -23.33 10.92
N ARG A 105 -8.33 -24.27 11.51
CA ARG A 105 -9.39 -23.95 12.49
C ARG A 105 -8.90 -23.17 13.69
N ASN A 106 -7.71 -23.44 14.18
CA ASN A 106 -7.13 -22.75 15.33
C ASN A 106 -6.86 -21.25 15.09
N LEU A 107 -6.87 -20.79 13.85
CA LEU A 107 -6.73 -19.36 13.48
C LEU A 107 -8.09 -18.66 13.37
N LEU A 108 -9.21 -19.39 13.34
CA LEU A 108 -10.55 -18.81 13.19
C LEU A 108 -11.24 -18.58 14.54
N LYS A 109 -11.91 -17.42 14.71
CA LYS A 109 -12.62 -17.02 15.95
C LYS A 109 -13.60 -18.05 16.44
N ARG A 110 -14.34 -18.74 15.56
CA ARG A 110 -15.29 -19.77 15.95
C ARG A 110 -14.64 -20.96 16.68
N TRP A 111 -13.31 -21.09 16.61
CA TRP A 111 -12.51 -22.09 17.35
C TRP A 111 -11.45 -21.47 18.25
N GLY A 112 -11.61 -20.18 18.62
CA GLY A 112 -10.75 -19.47 19.57
C GLY A 112 -9.56 -18.75 18.97
N GLY A 113 -9.44 -18.68 17.66
CA GLY A 113 -8.39 -17.97 16.94
C GLY A 113 -8.67 -16.46 16.82
N PRO A 114 -7.75 -15.70 16.21
CA PRO A 114 -7.85 -14.25 16.10
C PRO A 114 -8.71 -13.76 14.92
N PHE A 115 -8.90 -14.56 13.86
CA PHE A 115 -9.50 -14.13 12.59
C PHE A 115 -10.94 -14.59 12.42
N ASP A 116 -11.73 -13.84 11.64
CA ASP A 116 -13.07 -14.20 11.25
C ASP A 116 -13.20 -14.28 9.72
N TYR A 117 -14.26 -14.91 9.21
CA TYR A 117 -14.58 -14.82 7.80
C TYR A 117 -14.84 -13.37 7.41
N GLY A 118 -14.26 -12.95 6.26
CA GLY A 118 -14.33 -11.57 5.79
C GLY A 118 -13.14 -10.70 6.21
N ASP A 119 -12.36 -11.08 7.21
CA ASP A 119 -11.16 -10.36 7.61
C ASP A 119 -10.12 -10.37 6.49
N PHE A 120 -9.33 -9.31 6.39
CA PHE A 120 -8.18 -9.24 5.51
C PHE A 120 -6.91 -9.53 6.28
N ILE A 121 -6.08 -10.41 5.75
CA ILE A 121 -4.77 -10.76 6.31
C ILE A 121 -3.66 -10.43 5.32
N LEU A 122 -2.51 -10.01 5.84
CA LEU A 122 -1.30 -9.81 5.06
C LEU A 122 -0.41 -11.04 5.20
N VAL A 123 -0.23 -11.77 4.11
CA VAL A 123 0.72 -12.88 4.00
C VAL A 123 2.07 -12.33 3.55
N LYS A 124 3.15 -12.69 4.25
CA LYS A 124 4.52 -12.24 3.98
C LYS A 124 5.52 -13.38 4.15
N GLY A 125 6.64 -13.28 3.43
CA GLY A 125 7.74 -14.24 3.52
C GLY A 125 7.59 -15.44 2.60
N THR A 126 6.62 -15.45 1.71
CA THR A 126 6.50 -16.43 0.64
C THR A 126 7.38 -16.03 -0.54
N LYS A 127 7.70 -16.97 -1.40
CA LYS A 127 8.57 -16.73 -2.55
C LYS A 127 7.94 -15.80 -3.61
N ASN A 128 6.61 -15.93 -3.82
CA ASN A 128 5.87 -15.23 -4.89
C ASN A 128 4.37 -15.02 -4.60
N LYS A 129 3.95 -15.26 -3.36
CA LYS A 129 2.54 -15.15 -2.93
C LYS A 129 2.34 -14.14 -1.80
N ASP A 130 3.31 -13.25 -1.59
CA ASP A 130 3.14 -12.14 -0.66
C ASP A 130 1.98 -11.25 -1.10
N GLY A 131 1.13 -10.84 -0.17
CA GLY A 131 0.00 -10.00 -0.48
C GLY A 131 -1.10 -9.98 0.56
N VAL A 132 -2.13 -9.19 0.28
CA VAL A 132 -3.34 -9.12 1.10
C VAL A 132 -4.36 -10.12 0.55
N TYR A 133 -4.92 -10.93 1.45
CA TYR A 133 -5.91 -11.95 1.16
C TYR A 133 -7.10 -11.81 2.08
N GLN A 134 -8.27 -12.23 1.63
CA GLN A 134 -9.47 -12.26 2.43
C GLN A 134 -9.78 -13.67 2.92
N VAL A 135 -10.07 -13.80 4.21
CA VAL A 135 -10.45 -15.08 4.84
C VAL A 135 -11.89 -15.44 4.42
N ARG A 136 -12.05 -16.52 3.67
CA ARG A 136 -13.35 -16.98 3.16
C ARG A 136 -13.61 -18.47 3.35
N ASP A 137 -12.57 -19.21 3.75
CA ASP A 137 -12.67 -20.64 3.82
C ASP A 137 -11.97 -21.22 5.06
N THR A 138 -12.19 -22.49 5.34
CA THR A 138 -11.60 -23.23 6.46
C THR A 138 -11.03 -24.56 6.03
N MET A 139 -9.93 -24.92 6.63
CA MET A 139 -9.24 -26.17 6.35
C MET A 139 -9.77 -27.35 7.20
N ASN A 140 -9.41 -28.56 6.79
CA ASN A 140 -9.63 -29.76 7.57
C ASN A 140 -9.00 -29.64 8.98
N PRO A 141 -9.63 -30.16 10.05
CA PRO A 141 -9.16 -30.05 11.44
C PRO A 141 -7.73 -30.56 11.70
N LYS A 142 -7.19 -31.41 10.83
CA LYS A 142 -5.82 -31.92 10.97
C LYS A 142 -4.73 -30.85 10.78
N TRP A 143 -5.06 -29.75 10.13
CA TRP A 143 -4.14 -28.66 9.86
C TRP A 143 -4.14 -27.64 11.02
N VAL A 144 -2.94 -27.22 11.42
CA VAL A 144 -2.72 -26.26 12.52
C VAL A 144 -1.69 -25.23 12.07
N ASN A 145 -1.98 -23.95 12.29
CA ASN A 145 -1.16 -22.82 11.86
C ASN A 145 -0.85 -22.81 10.35
N VAL A 146 -1.85 -23.08 9.52
CA VAL A 146 -1.71 -23.10 8.06
C VAL A 146 -2.65 -22.08 7.45
N VAL A 147 -2.14 -21.36 6.44
CA VAL A 147 -2.90 -20.51 5.52
C VAL A 147 -2.82 -21.13 4.13
N ASP A 148 -3.96 -21.44 3.54
CA ASP A 148 -4.06 -22.09 2.24
C ASP A 148 -4.64 -21.12 1.22
N ILE A 149 -3.83 -20.75 0.22
CA ILE A 149 -4.20 -19.73 -0.78
C ILE A 149 -4.99 -20.39 -1.90
N LEU A 150 -6.15 -19.80 -2.22
CA LEU A 150 -6.99 -20.23 -3.32
C LEU A 150 -6.34 -19.86 -4.67
N GLU A 151 -6.13 -20.88 -5.52
CA GLU A 151 -5.53 -20.70 -6.85
C GLU A 151 -6.41 -21.31 -7.96
N SER A 152 -6.28 -20.78 -9.17
CA SER A 152 -6.88 -21.37 -10.36
C SER A 152 -6.06 -22.57 -10.85
N PHE A 153 -6.68 -23.41 -11.66
CA PHE A 153 -5.92 -24.35 -12.49
C PHE A 153 -5.15 -23.56 -13.57
N ASP A 154 -3.89 -23.94 -13.79
CA ASP A 154 -3.10 -23.47 -14.92
C ASP A 154 -3.55 -24.10 -16.23
#